data_3206a7ba466d92e081cee893ee643682
#
_entry.id   3206a7ba466d92e081cee893ee643682
#
_cell.length_a   1.000
_cell.length_b   1.000
_cell.length_c   1.000
_cell.angle_alpha   90.00
_cell.angle_beta   90.00
_cell.angle_gamma   90.00
#
_symmetry.space_group_name_H-M   'P 1'
#
loop_
_entity.id
_entity.type
_entity.pdbx_description
1 polymer ?
#
loop_
_entity_poly.entity_id
_entity_poly.type
_entity_poly.pdbx_seq_one_letter_code
_entity_poly.pdbx_strand_id
1 'polypeptide(L)'
;MTDAREVICRPARRRALWCFVALGAAGAAPAAVRAAYRGGRLDLWVAVGLLLALLGLVCLYAATARVSADACGLRSRTLLRRRNMPWPDVADLRTYIQYGRNQEIYRVSVLLHDGRTRRLPLPMSGSSEDRPAFDAKLDTLRALHRRHGAPESGHAPVISYRTAGRGSAVPVALCVLLLAGAGLAAWFVPAAASEERAWRSAVPCTAGTPAAERGECLSTRRAVIARTEAGGGKQSSWLYFADGRPMERLGVSREGVRGFHPGDSVELTVWRNQVREVAGEHHVWRDPFTGAGEVAVIAAGCALAAGYPGARVLLRRRGRRLPDDEILPSALPFAGALVGTAAWLLPLCYLHPTDPLGSPVTLAWAVSGASATPVLFAWAWHATRVRTPGDVAETGDVAETEDGSPEKEDRFLAARFLEHTDYNPNGFGTHIVLGDGPPAVTPHPGPGRFAARRIPADRLTVTDVRRARGSDGDTVHRSWHIAELDDAGEPVRLAAAPADLIRIIRELKRGQRPPERRTDPAVRPGPSGS
;
A
#
# COMPACT_ATOMS: atom_id res chain seq x y z
N MET A 1 -25.33 -4.80 39.42
CA MET A 1 -25.54 -4.87 37.98
C MET A 1 -26.02 -3.51 37.52
N THR A 2 -25.12 -2.69 36.99
CA THR A 2 -25.44 -1.35 36.50
C THR A 2 -26.30 -1.48 35.24
N ASP A 3 -27.51 -1.01 35.31
CA ASP A 3 -28.47 -0.99 34.19
C ASP A 3 -27.95 -0.01 33.13
N ALA A 4 -27.12 -0.48 32.22
CA ALA A 4 -26.52 0.33 31.17
C ALA A 4 -27.58 0.67 30.11
N ARG A 5 -28.30 1.77 30.34
CA ARG A 5 -29.35 2.27 29.42
C ARG A 5 -28.82 2.72 28.07
N GLU A 6 -27.60 3.22 28.04
CA GLU A 6 -26.92 3.65 26.80
C GLU A 6 -25.41 3.45 26.91
N VAL A 7 -24.80 2.84 25.90
CA VAL A 7 -23.33 2.70 25.79
C VAL A 7 -22.81 3.64 24.71
N ILE A 8 -21.87 4.52 25.10
CA ILE A 8 -21.27 5.47 24.17
C ILE A 8 -19.78 5.17 24.01
N CYS A 9 -19.37 4.80 22.79
CA CYS A 9 -17.97 4.63 22.41
C CYS A 9 -17.43 5.92 21.77
N ARG A 10 -16.33 6.46 22.34
CA ARG A 10 -15.62 7.64 21.84
C ARG A 10 -14.14 7.30 21.62
N PRO A 11 -13.40 8.04 20.75
CA PRO A 11 -11.95 7.83 20.56
C PRO A 11 -11.19 8.07 21.87
N ALA A 12 -10.24 7.20 22.21
CA ALA A 12 -9.47 7.29 23.46
C ALA A 12 -8.65 8.60 23.55
N ARG A 13 -8.04 9.04 22.45
CA ARG A 13 -7.19 10.25 22.38
C ARG A 13 -7.94 11.48 21.85
N ARG A 14 -9.19 11.69 22.23
CA ARG A 14 -10.02 12.77 21.70
C ARG A 14 -9.39 14.16 21.86
N ARG A 15 -8.75 14.45 23.01
CA ARG A 15 -8.08 15.74 23.26
C ARG A 15 -6.96 16.00 22.26
N ALA A 16 -6.07 15.02 22.04
CA ALA A 16 -4.99 15.15 21.08
C ALA A 16 -5.52 15.37 19.65
N LEU A 17 -6.59 14.67 19.24
CA LEU A 17 -7.21 14.87 17.93
C LEU A 17 -7.72 16.31 17.76
N TRP A 18 -8.35 16.90 18.80
CA TRP A 18 -8.79 18.29 18.76
C TRP A 18 -7.63 19.30 18.73
N CYS A 19 -6.49 19.00 19.37
CA CYS A 19 -5.28 19.82 19.22
C CYS A 19 -4.78 19.84 17.77
N PHE A 20 -4.77 18.70 17.08
CA PHE A 20 -4.41 18.66 15.67
C PHE A 20 -5.42 19.33 14.75
N VAL A 21 -6.71 19.30 15.10
CA VAL A 21 -7.74 20.08 14.38
C VAL A 21 -7.47 21.58 14.51
N ALA A 22 -7.18 22.06 15.74
CA ALA A 22 -6.83 23.45 15.99
C ALA A 22 -5.55 23.88 15.26
N LEU A 23 -4.51 23.00 15.25
CA LEU A 23 -3.27 23.23 14.50
C LEU A 23 -3.54 23.32 13.00
N GLY A 24 -4.40 22.45 12.48
CA GLY A 24 -4.82 22.47 11.07
C GLY A 24 -5.53 23.76 10.70
N ALA A 25 -6.44 24.25 11.56
CA ALA A 25 -7.14 25.51 11.35
C ALA A 25 -6.17 26.72 11.46
N ALA A 26 -5.26 26.70 12.43
CA ALA A 26 -4.23 27.74 12.60
C ALA A 26 -3.26 27.82 11.40
N GLY A 27 -2.97 26.68 10.73
CA GLY A 27 -2.17 26.67 9.51
C GLY A 27 -2.95 27.08 8.26
N ALA A 28 -4.23 26.72 8.19
CA ALA A 28 -5.09 27.03 7.04
C ALA A 28 -5.40 28.52 6.92
N ALA A 29 -5.66 29.20 8.04
CA ALA A 29 -6.05 30.61 8.06
C ALA A 29 -4.97 31.54 7.46
N PRO A 30 -3.70 31.54 7.92
CA PRO A 30 -2.66 32.39 7.35
C PRO A 30 -2.32 31.99 5.91
N ALA A 31 -2.44 30.70 5.55
CA ALA A 31 -2.25 30.25 4.17
C ALA A 31 -3.30 30.83 3.22
N ALA A 32 -4.58 30.84 3.65
CA ALA A 32 -5.67 31.43 2.87
C ALA A 32 -5.49 32.95 2.70
N VAL A 33 -5.16 33.66 3.80
CA VAL A 33 -4.88 35.10 3.78
C VAL A 33 -3.72 35.40 2.82
N ARG A 34 -2.61 34.67 2.94
CA ARG A 34 -1.42 34.88 2.09
C ARG A 34 -1.71 34.59 0.61
N ALA A 35 -2.49 33.51 0.31
CA ALA A 35 -2.92 33.21 -1.06
C ALA A 35 -3.79 34.34 -1.64
N ALA A 36 -4.68 34.92 -0.84
CA ALA A 36 -5.53 36.05 -1.25
C ALA A 36 -4.70 37.32 -1.55
N TYR A 37 -3.78 37.69 -0.65
CA TYR A 37 -2.94 38.90 -0.82
C TYR A 37 -1.92 38.79 -1.97
N ARG A 38 -1.47 37.58 -2.33
CA ARG A 38 -0.48 37.37 -3.41
C ARG A 38 -1.11 36.98 -4.75
N GLY A 39 -2.40 37.23 -4.93
CA GLY A 39 -3.08 36.97 -6.21
C GLY A 39 -3.10 35.48 -6.60
N GLY A 40 -3.24 34.58 -5.60
CA GLY A 40 -3.32 33.13 -5.83
C GLY A 40 -1.99 32.45 -6.08
N ARG A 41 -0.86 33.12 -5.93
CA ARG A 41 0.47 32.48 -6.02
C ARG A 41 0.67 31.53 -4.86
N LEU A 42 0.86 30.26 -5.20
CA LEU A 42 1.15 29.20 -4.24
C LEU A 42 2.65 29.26 -3.90
N ASP A 43 2.96 29.65 -2.68
CA ASP A 43 4.32 29.58 -2.15
C ASP A 43 4.43 28.43 -1.12
N LEU A 44 5.65 28.15 -0.64
CA LEU A 44 5.91 27.09 0.33
C LEU A 44 5.00 27.18 1.57
N TRP A 45 4.72 28.38 2.04
CA TRP A 45 3.88 28.61 3.22
C TRP A 45 2.41 28.26 2.99
N VAL A 46 1.91 28.54 1.79
CA VAL A 46 0.55 28.14 1.38
C VAL A 46 0.47 26.61 1.26
N ALA A 47 1.50 25.97 0.70
CA ALA A 47 1.57 24.51 0.62
C ALA A 47 1.59 23.85 2.02
N VAL A 48 2.41 24.34 2.93
CA VAL A 48 2.46 23.87 4.33
C VAL A 48 1.10 24.07 5.02
N GLY A 49 0.48 25.23 4.83
CA GLY A 49 -0.85 25.50 5.39
C GLY A 49 -1.94 24.55 4.86
N LEU A 50 -1.92 24.22 3.56
CA LEU A 50 -2.83 23.23 2.97
C LEU A 50 -2.62 21.82 3.54
N LEU A 51 -1.35 21.41 3.75
CA LEU A 51 -1.03 20.13 4.38
C LEU A 51 -1.55 20.06 5.82
N LEU A 52 -1.35 21.14 6.59
CA LEU A 52 -1.88 21.24 7.95
C LEU A 52 -3.42 21.23 7.98
N ALA A 53 -4.06 21.91 7.03
CA ALA A 53 -5.51 21.90 6.86
C ALA A 53 -6.03 20.48 6.59
N LEU A 54 -5.37 19.73 5.69
CA LEU A 54 -5.73 18.35 5.38
C LEU A 54 -5.55 17.44 6.59
N LEU A 55 -4.44 17.56 7.32
CA LEU A 55 -4.21 16.85 8.58
C LEU A 55 -5.30 17.16 9.60
N GLY A 56 -5.65 18.44 9.76
CA GLY A 56 -6.74 18.88 10.62
C GLY A 56 -8.08 18.25 10.24
N LEU A 57 -8.38 18.17 8.94
CA LEU A 57 -9.61 17.55 8.43
C LEU A 57 -9.67 16.04 8.72
N VAL A 58 -8.56 15.33 8.56
CA VAL A 58 -8.45 13.90 8.90
C VAL A 58 -8.64 13.70 10.41
N CYS A 59 -8.02 14.53 11.23
CA CYS A 59 -8.19 14.48 12.69
C CYS A 59 -9.63 14.83 13.10
N LEU A 60 -10.28 15.78 12.44
CA LEU A 60 -11.68 16.12 12.67
C LEU A 60 -12.60 14.94 12.35
N TYR A 61 -12.37 14.26 11.22
CA TYR A 61 -13.10 13.05 10.87
C TYR A 61 -12.98 11.97 11.95
N ALA A 62 -11.77 11.75 12.47
CA ALA A 62 -11.51 10.79 13.55
C ALA A 62 -12.13 11.24 14.89
N ALA A 63 -12.02 12.53 15.25
CA ALA A 63 -12.53 13.09 16.52
C ALA A 63 -14.05 13.09 16.60
N THR A 64 -14.75 13.19 15.46
CA THR A 64 -16.22 13.21 15.38
C THR A 64 -16.83 11.81 15.32
N ALA A 65 -16.00 10.75 15.19
CA ALA A 65 -16.47 9.37 15.17
C ALA A 65 -17.09 9.01 16.54
N ARG A 66 -18.33 8.54 16.54
CA ARG A 66 -19.09 8.13 17.74
C ARG A 66 -19.95 6.92 17.41
N VAL A 67 -19.96 5.96 18.29
CA VAL A 67 -20.90 4.83 18.27
C VAL A 67 -21.66 4.82 19.58
N SER A 68 -22.97 4.77 19.51
CA SER A 68 -23.86 4.60 20.67
C SER A 68 -24.78 3.40 20.43
N ALA A 69 -25.06 2.66 21.49
CA ALA A 69 -26.01 1.57 21.50
C ALA A 69 -27.03 1.81 22.62
N ASP A 70 -28.29 1.69 22.28
CA ASP A 70 -29.42 1.84 23.19
C ASP A 70 -30.40 0.64 23.02
N ALA A 71 -31.55 0.67 23.68
CA ALA A 71 -32.56 -0.36 23.56
C ALA A 71 -33.14 -0.50 22.13
N CYS A 72 -33.09 0.56 21.32
CA CYS A 72 -33.65 0.57 19.96
C CYS A 72 -32.67 0.03 18.93
N GLY A 73 -31.35 0.07 19.18
CA GLY A 73 -30.35 -0.37 18.22
C GLY A 73 -28.99 0.32 18.38
N LEU A 74 -28.19 0.12 17.36
CA LEU A 74 -26.82 0.60 17.29
C LEU A 74 -26.73 1.78 16.32
N ARG A 75 -26.25 2.92 16.81
CA ARG A 75 -26.08 4.15 16.02
C ARG A 75 -24.63 4.46 15.82
N SER A 76 -24.22 4.60 14.57
CA SER A 76 -22.87 5.01 14.20
C SER A 76 -22.90 6.37 13.53
N ARG A 77 -22.15 7.33 14.07
CA ARG A 77 -22.02 8.68 13.54
C ARG A 77 -20.56 8.99 13.24
N THR A 78 -20.31 9.42 12.01
CA THR A 78 -19.06 10.01 11.56
C THR A 78 -19.36 11.37 10.93
N LEU A 79 -18.36 12.18 10.62
CA LEU A 79 -18.53 13.51 10.01
C LEU A 79 -19.46 13.50 8.78
N LEU A 80 -19.31 12.47 7.92
CA LEU A 80 -20.00 12.39 6.63
C LEU A 80 -21.18 11.39 6.63
N ARG A 81 -21.35 10.57 7.66
CA ARG A 81 -22.35 9.49 7.64
C ARG A 81 -22.97 9.29 9.02
N ARG A 82 -24.29 9.19 9.03
CA ARG A 82 -25.06 8.69 10.16
C ARG A 82 -25.74 7.39 9.75
N ARG A 83 -25.62 6.37 10.58
CA ARG A 83 -26.25 5.07 10.37
C ARG A 83 -26.98 4.66 11.62
N ASN A 84 -28.19 4.18 11.45
CA ASN A 84 -28.98 3.53 12.49
C ASN A 84 -29.18 2.08 12.07
N MET A 85 -28.94 1.15 12.98
CA MET A 85 -29.06 -0.29 12.78
C MET A 85 -29.92 -0.80 13.94
N PRO A 86 -31.24 -1.03 13.73
CA PRO A 86 -32.11 -1.62 14.74
C PRO A 86 -31.61 -3.00 15.14
N TRP A 87 -31.78 -3.42 16.38
CA TRP A 87 -31.35 -4.74 16.82
C TRP A 87 -31.96 -5.91 16.03
N PRO A 88 -33.24 -5.87 15.58
CA PRO A 88 -33.78 -6.92 14.74
C PRO A 88 -33.06 -7.12 13.38
N ASP A 89 -32.38 -6.09 12.87
CA ASP A 89 -31.62 -6.21 11.63
C ASP A 89 -30.22 -6.77 11.84
N VAL A 90 -29.75 -6.86 13.11
CA VAL A 90 -28.40 -7.25 13.48
C VAL A 90 -28.38 -8.75 13.76
N ALA A 91 -27.71 -9.53 12.91
CA ALA A 91 -27.51 -10.96 13.09
C ALA A 91 -26.40 -11.24 14.13
N ASP A 92 -25.28 -10.52 14.08
CA ASP A 92 -24.18 -10.76 15.00
C ASP A 92 -23.22 -9.55 15.15
N LEU A 93 -22.55 -9.47 16.31
CA LEU A 93 -21.47 -8.52 16.60
C LEU A 93 -20.12 -9.23 16.61
N ARG A 94 -19.34 -9.00 15.58
CA ARG A 94 -18.10 -9.72 15.28
C ARG A 94 -16.88 -8.87 15.56
N THR A 95 -15.83 -9.47 16.13
CA THR A 95 -14.53 -8.83 16.26
C THR A 95 -13.65 -9.23 15.09
N TYR A 96 -12.87 -8.28 14.56
CA TYR A 96 -11.84 -8.58 13.59
C TYR A 96 -10.52 -7.95 13.99
N ILE A 97 -9.45 -8.66 13.71
CA ILE A 97 -8.08 -8.22 14.00
C ILE A 97 -7.51 -7.56 12.76
N GLN A 98 -7.02 -6.35 12.91
CA GLN A 98 -6.28 -5.66 11.88
C GLN A 98 -4.81 -5.67 12.26
N TYR A 99 -4.01 -6.53 11.63
CA TYR A 99 -2.57 -6.58 11.85
C TYR A 99 -1.90 -5.32 11.29
N GLY A 100 -1.27 -4.53 12.14
CA GLY A 100 -0.33 -3.46 11.80
C GLY A 100 1.09 -4.00 11.72
N ARG A 101 2.09 -3.14 11.44
CA ARG A 101 3.50 -3.56 11.34
C ARG A 101 4.04 -4.13 12.67
N ASN A 102 3.60 -3.59 13.80
CA ASN A 102 4.01 -3.99 15.15
C ASN A 102 2.85 -4.04 16.16
N GLN A 103 1.58 -4.00 15.71
CA GLN A 103 0.43 -3.91 16.60
C GLN A 103 -0.78 -4.64 16.01
N GLU A 104 -1.50 -5.33 16.87
CA GLU A 104 -2.80 -5.90 16.56
C GLU A 104 -3.90 -4.91 16.97
N ILE A 105 -4.69 -4.46 16.01
CA ILE A 105 -5.80 -3.54 16.24
C ILE A 105 -7.10 -4.32 16.19
N TYR A 106 -7.77 -4.44 17.33
CA TYR A 106 -9.08 -5.09 17.43
C TYR A 106 -10.19 -4.07 17.12
N ARG A 107 -11.14 -4.48 16.30
CA ARG A 107 -12.30 -3.68 15.88
C ARG A 107 -13.56 -4.51 15.87
N VAL A 108 -14.71 -3.83 15.85
CA VAL A 108 -16.02 -4.48 15.78
C VAL A 108 -16.65 -4.27 14.41
N SER A 109 -17.24 -5.33 13.89
CA SER A 109 -18.14 -5.30 12.73
C SER A 109 -19.51 -5.85 13.13
N VAL A 110 -20.53 -5.38 12.45
CA VAL A 110 -21.92 -5.81 12.60
C VAL A 110 -22.28 -6.61 11.37
N LEU A 111 -22.69 -7.84 11.54
CA LEU A 111 -23.34 -8.64 10.50
C LEU A 111 -24.84 -8.37 10.57
N LEU A 112 -25.45 -8.05 9.45
CA LEU A 112 -26.89 -7.88 9.30
C LEU A 112 -27.50 -9.16 8.75
N HIS A 113 -28.80 -9.41 9.04
CA HIS A 113 -29.53 -10.58 8.52
C HIS A 113 -29.60 -10.62 6.98
N ASP A 114 -29.41 -9.47 6.30
CA ASP A 114 -29.29 -9.41 4.83
C ASP A 114 -27.91 -9.90 4.30
N GLY A 115 -27.05 -10.45 5.16
CA GLY A 115 -25.71 -10.90 4.85
C GLY A 115 -24.67 -9.78 4.71
N ARG A 116 -25.07 -8.51 4.84
CA ARG A 116 -24.17 -7.39 4.72
C ARG A 116 -23.39 -7.15 6.02
N THR A 117 -22.07 -7.01 5.90
CA THR A 117 -21.21 -6.65 7.03
C THR A 117 -21.00 -5.15 7.10
N ARG A 118 -21.23 -4.56 8.28
CA ARG A 118 -21.01 -3.14 8.56
C ARG A 118 -19.94 -2.97 9.62
N ARG A 119 -18.89 -2.22 9.31
CA ARG A 119 -17.82 -1.93 10.27
C ARG A 119 -18.17 -0.73 11.10
N LEU A 120 -17.95 -0.86 12.40
CA LEU A 120 -18.05 0.23 13.34
C LEU A 120 -16.72 1.00 13.37
N PRO A 121 -16.76 2.33 13.43
CA PRO A 121 -15.55 3.13 13.66
C PRO A 121 -14.97 2.92 15.06
N LEU A 122 -15.81 2.52 16.03
CA LEU A 122 -15.51 2.28 17.44
C LEU A 122 -16.39 1.12 17.96
N PRO A 123 -16.00 0.40 19.05
CA PRO A 123 -14.72 0.51 19.75
C PRO A 123 -13.55 -0.06 18.93
N MET A 124 -12.35 0.38 19.28
CA MET A 124 -11.10 -0.17 18.75
C MET A 124 -10.05 -0.22 19.86
N SER A 125 -9.18 -1.24 19.82
CA SER A 125 -8.00 -1.36 20.67
C SER A 125 -6.78 -1.23 19.79
N GLY A 126 -5.88 -0.28 20.09
CA GLY A 126 -4.65 -0.04 19.34
C GLY A 126 -3.39 -0.54 20.07
N SER A 127 -3.53 -0.96 21.32
CA SER A 127 -2.45 -1.48 22.15
C SER A 127 -2.94 -2.57 23.07
N SER A 128 -2.03 -3.33 23.66
CA SER A 128 -2.35 -4.33 24.69
C SER A 128 -3.01 -3.69 25.93
N GLU A 129 -2.64 -2.45 26.26
CA GLU A 129 -3.20 -1.71 27.38
C GLU A 129 -4.68 -1.31 27.15
N ASP A 130 -5.06 -1.03 25.91
CA ASP A 130 -6.44 -0.67 25.54
C ASP A 130 -7.36 -1.90 25.42
N ARG A 131 -6.82 -3.12 25.47
CA ARG A 131 -7.55 -4.37 25.24
C ARG A 131 -8.66 -4.60 26.28
N PRO A 132 -8.42 -4.49 27.60
CA PRO A 132 -9.47 -4.70 28.59
C PRO A 132 -10.65 -3.74 28.43
N ALA A 133 -10.36 -2.47 28.12
CA ALA A 133 -11.40 -1.46 27.87
C ALA A 133 -12.21 -1.73 26.59
N PHE A 134 -11.58 -2.30 25.57
CA PHE A 134 -12.23 -2.75 24.35
C PHE A 134 -13.16 -3.93 24.63
N ASP A 135 -12.66 -4.96 25.31
CA ASP A 135 -13.41 -6.17 25.64
C ASP A 135 -14.63 -5.85 26.51
N ALA A 136 -14.48 -5.00 27.54
CA ALA A 136 -15.61 -4.56 28.38
C ALA A 136 -16.71 -3.83 27.58
N LYS A 137 -16.33 -2.97 26.62
CA LYS A 137 -17.30 -2.29 25.73
C LYS A 137 -17.98 -3.27 24.78
N LEU A 138 -17.24 -4.22 24.24
CA LEU A 138 -17.77 -5.25 23.36
C LEU A 138 -18.78 -6.14 24.10
N ASP A 139 -18.45 -6.59 25.31
CA ASP A 139 -19.33 -7.40 26.14
C ASP A 139 -20.63 -6.66 26.49
N THR A 140 -20.55 -5.36 26.75
CA THR A 140 -21.72 -4.54 26.97
C THR A 140 -22.59 -4.43 25.70
N LEU A 141 -21.97 -4.25 24.53
CA LEU A 141 -22.69 -4.24 23.24
C LEU A 141 -23.35 -5.59 22.96
N ARG A 142 -22.67 -6.70 23.24
CA ARG A 142 -23.21 -8.06 23.09
C ARG A 142 -24.35 -8.34 24.09
N ALA A 143 -24.23 -7.83 25.30
CA ALA A 143 -25.30 -7.94 26.29
C ALA A 143 -26.58 -7.21 25.87
N LEU A 144 -26.44 -5.98 25.31
CA LEU A 144 -27.56 -5.25 24.74
C LEU A 144 -28.17 -5.97 23.53
N HIS A 145 -27.34 -6.54 22.66
CA HIS A 145 -27.79 -7.32 21.52
C HIS A 145 -28.56 -8.57 21.94
N ARG A 146 -28.06 -9.32 22.94
CA ARG A 146 -28.79 -10.49 23.49
C ARG A 146 -30.11 -10.12 24.15
N ARG A 147 -30.21 -8.91 24.74
CA ARG A 147 -31.42 -8.43 25.42
C ARG A 147 -32.50 -7.94 24.44
N HIS A 148 -32.11 -7.35 23.31
CA HIS A 148 -33.02 -6.64 22.41
C HIS A 148 -33.01 -7.16 20.96
N GLY A 149 -32.16 -8.12 20.63
CA GLY A 149 -32.04 -8.77 19.32
C GLY A 149 -32.05 -10.29 19.41
N ALA A 150 -31.87 -10.94 18.28
CA ALA A 150 -31.74 -12.38 18.16
C ALA A 150 -30.36 -12.73 17.55
N PRO A 151 -29.31 -12.88 18.39
CA PRO A 151 -27.97 -13.15 17.87
C PRO A 151 -27.87 -14.56 17.27
N GLU A 152 -27.35 -14.64 16.06
CA GLU A 152 -26.94 -15.90 15.46
C GLU A 152 -25.55 -16.28 15.99
N SER A 153 -25.42 -17.51 16.54
CA SER A 153 -24.14 -18.03 16.98
C SER A 153 -23.33 -18.53 15.78
N GLY A 154 -22.41 -17.74 15.31
CA GLY A 154 -21.47 -18.12 14.24
C GLY A 154 -20.07 -17.58 14.53
N HIS A 155 -19.02 -18.38 14.25
CA HIS A 155 -17.66 -17.91 14.33
C HIS A 155 -17.42 -16.89 13.21
N ALA A 156 -17.03 -15.69 13.59
CA ALA A 156 -16.75 -14.64 12.64
C ALA A 156 -15.42 -14.89 11.92
N PRO A 157 -15.35 -14.74 10.60
CA PRO A 157 -14.08 -14.77 9.90
C PRO A 157 -13.19 -13.63 10.37
N VAL A 158 -11.90 -13.93 10.58
CA VAL A 158 -10.88 -12.92 10.90
C VAL A 158 -10.58 -12.10 9.64
N ILE A 159 -10.89 -10.81 9.67
CA ILE A 159 -10.62 -9.92 8.53
C ILE A 159 -9.22 -9.36 8.67
N SER A 160 -8.28 -9.84 7.85
CA SER A 160 -6.89 -9.36 7.83
C SER A 160 -6.74 -8.10 6.96
N TYR A 161 -5.54 -7.49 6.99
CA TYR A 161 -5.21 -6.36 6.10
C TYR A 161 -5.20 -6.74 4.60
N ARG A 162 -5.20 -8.02 4.27
CA ARG A 162 -5.18 -8.60 2.92
C ARG A 162 -6.56 -8.78 2.32
N THR A 163 -7.62 -8.68 3.13
CA THR A 163 -8.99 -9.02 2.73
C THR A 163 -9.75 -7.87 2.07
N ALA A 164 -10.77 -8.21 1.29
CA ALA A 164 -11.66 -7.27 0.60
C ALA A 164 -12.36 -6.32 1.57
N GLY A 165 -12.72 -6.83 2.73
CA GLY A 165 -13.44 -6.12 3.76
C GLY A 165 -12.72 -4.92 4.39
N ARG A 166 -11.43 -4.65 4.14
CA ARG A 166 -10.69 -3.53 4.73
C ARG A 166 -11.09 -2.17 4.15
N GLY A 167 -11.22 -1.15 5.00
CA GLY A 167 -11.54 0.23 4.59
C GLY A 167 -10.51 0.86 3.63
N SER A 168 -10.99 1.67 2.68
CA SER A 168 -10.16 2.34 1.66
C SER A 168 -9.81 3.80 2.01
N ALA A 169 -10.18 4.30 3.20
CA ALA A 169 -10.00 5.71 3.55
C ALA A 169 -8.54 6.19 3.48
N VAL A 170 -7.61 5.43 4.06
CA VAL A 170 -6.18 5.81 4.07
C VAL A 170 -5.58 5.85 2.66
N PRO A 171 -5.70 4.81 1.80
CA PRO A 171 -5.18 4.92 0.44
C PRO A 171 -5.87 5.99 -0.41
N VAL A 172 -7.16 6.28 -0.19
CA VAL A 172 -7.84 7.41 -0.86
C VAL A 172 -7.24 8.74 -0.41
N ALA A 173 -7.10 8.96 0.91
CA ALA A 173 -6.51 10.19 1.43
C ALA A 173 -5.07 10.40 0.92
N LEU A 174 -4.25 9.34 0.91
CA LEU A 174 -2.88 9.41 0.39
C LEU A 174 -2.86 9.70 -1.12
N CYS A 175 -3.74 9.08 -1.89
CA CYS A 175 -3.87 9.34 -3.33
C CYS A 175 -4.23 10.81 -3.59
N VAL A 176 -5.22 11.35 -2.88
CA VAL A 176 -5.64 12.75 -3.01
C VAL A 176 -4.52 13.70 -2.60
N LEU A 177 -3.81 13.41 -1.50
CA LEU A 177 -2.67 14.23 -1.05
C LEU A 177 -1.56 14.29 -2.09
N LEU A 178 -1.17 13.14 -2.64
CA LEU A 178 -0.12 13.07 -3.66
C LEU A 178 -0.54 13.77 -4.97
N LEU A 179 -1.80 13.62 -5.39
CA LEU A 179 -2.32 14.33 -6.57
C LEU A 179 -2.40 15.84 -6.34
N ALA A 180 -2.77 16.28 -5.14
CA ALA A 180 -2.75 17.70 -4.78
C ALA A 180 -1.32 18.25 -4.81
N GLY A 181 -0.34 17.50 -4.27
CA GLY A 181 1.08 17.84 -4.34
C GLY A 181 1.60 17.89 -5.78
N ALA A 182 1.20 16.92 -6.62
CA ALA A 182 1.55 16.91 -8.04
C ALA A 182 0.99 18.13 -8.78
N GLY A 183 -0.29 18.47 -8.56
CA GLY A 183 -0.94 19.64 -9.16
C GLY A 183 -0.28 20.95 -8.71
N LEU A 184 0.07 21.03 -7.42
CA LEU A 184 0.78 22.19 -6.87
C LEU A 184 2.16 22.33 -7.51
N ALA A 185 2.96 21.28 -7.58
CA ALA A 185 4.27 21.31 -8.20
C ALA A 185 4.18 21.66 -9.70
N ALA A 186 3.22 21.06 -10.43
CA ALA A 186 3.00 21.36 -11.85
C ALA A 186 2.65 22.84 -12.09
N TRP A 187 1.92 23.46 -11.17
CA TRP A 187 1.60 24.90 -11.23
C TRP A 187 2.84 25.80 -11.22
N PHE A 188 3.90 25.37 -10.53
CA PHE A 188 5.15 26.14 -10.45
C PHE A 188 6.07 25.96 -11.65
N VAL A 189 5.89 24.93 -12.49
CA VAL A 189 6.76 24.65 -13.65
C VAL A 189 6.86 25.87 -14.61
N PRO A 190 5.76 26.50 -15.05
CA PRO A 190 5.86 27.65 -15.95
C PRO A 190 6.60 28.85 -15.34
N ALA A 191 6.39 29.09 -14.04
CA ALA A 191 7.05 30.17 -13.31
C ALA A 191 8.56 29.93 -13.22
N ALA A 192 8.98 28.71 -12.82
CA ALA A 192 10.38 28.31 -12.79
C ALA A 192 11.04 28.41 -14.17
N ALA A 193 10.34 27.95 -15.22
CA ALA A 193 10.84 28.05 -16.60
C ALA A 193 10.98 29.50 -17.10
N SER A 194 10.06 30.38 -16.71
CA SER A 194 10.16 31.80 -17.06
C SER A 194 11.33 32.49 -16.37
N GLU A 195 11.58 32.15 -15.10
CA GLU A 195 12.70 32.67 -14.32
C GLU A 195 14.04 32.15 -14.85
N GLU A 196 14.12 30.87 -15.19
CA GLU A 196 15.31 30.27 -15.80
C GLU A 196 15.63 30.91 -17.18
N ARG A 197 14.63 31.15 -18.03
CA ARG A 197 14.78 31.84 -19.30
C ARG A 197 15.25 33.30 -19.11
N ALA A 198 14.63 34.02 -18.16
CA ALA A 198 15.00 35.38 -17.85
C ALA A 198 16.46 35.48 -17.36
N TRP A 199 16.90 34.52 -16.52
CA TRP A 199 18.31 34.43 -16.10
C TRP A 199 19.26 34.18 -17.29
N ARG A 200 18.94 33.23 -18.17
CA ARG A 200 19.79 32.91 -19.33
C ARG A 200 19.88 34.04 -20.35
N SER A 201 18.85 34.88 -20.43
CA SER A 201 18.81 36.04 -21.32
C SER A 201 19.25 37.34 -20.66
N ALA A 202 19.61 37.34 -19.38
CA ALA A 202 20.03 38.52 -18.65
C ALA A 202 21.38 39.04 -19.18
N VAL A 203 21.43 40.33 -19.50
CA VAL A 203 22.62 41.03 -19.98
C VAL A 203 23.28 41.84 -18.86
N PRO A 204 24.59 42.10 -18.91
CA PRO A 204 25.26 42.98 -17.94
C PRO A 204 24.62 44.38 -17.91
N CYS A 205 24.51 44.96 -16.71
CA CYS A 205 24.00 46.31 -16.54
C CYS A 205 25.01 47.32 -17.15
N THR A 206 24.49 48.28 -17.90
CA THR A 206 25.29 49.40 -18.43
C THR A 206 25.21 50.62 -17.50
N ALA A 207 26.16 51.56 -17.62
CA ALA A 207 26.20 52.77 -16.78
C ALA A 207 24.93 53.64 -16.90
N GLY A 208 24.22 53.55 -18.03
CA GLY A 208 22.97 54.28 -18.29
C GLY A 208 21.67 53.56 -17.87
N THR A 209 21.75 52.32 -17.31
CA THR A 209 20.55 51.55 -16.96
C THR A 209 19.75 52.22 -15.84
N PRO A 210 18.44 52.53 -16.05
CA PRO A 210 17.58 53.14 -15.04
C PRO A 210 17.53 52.33 -13.75
N ALA A 211 17.40 53.00 -12.61
CA ALA A 211 17.36 52.30 -11.30
C ALA A 211 16.26 51.23 -11.19
N ALA A 212 15.12 51.43 -11.84
CA ALA A 212 14.02 50.50 -11.89
C ALA A 212 14.35 49.20 -12.66
N GLU A 213 15.22 49.25 -13.66
CA GLU A 213 15.60 48.13 -14.52
C GLU A 213 16.85 47.39 -14.04
N ARG A 214 17.59 47.95 -13.06
CA ARG A 214 18.82 47.35 -12.51
C ARG A 214 18.58 45.97 -11.87
N GLY A 215 17.37 45.67 -11.50
CA GLY A 215 17.02 44.34 -11.01
C GLY A 215 17.00 43.25 -12.09
N GLU A 216 16.75 43.61 -13.33
CA GLU A 216 16.61 42.64 -14.44
C GLU A 216 17.92 42.39 -15.19
N CYS A 217 18.96 43.25 -15.02
CA CYS A 217 20.27 43.05 -15.61
C CYS A 217 21.28 42.47 -14.59
N LEU A 218 22.38 41.90 -15.07
CA LEU A 218 23.46 41.35 -14.25
C LEU A 218 24.34 42.47 -13.70
N SER A 219 24.32 42.68 -12.40
CA SER A 219 25.23 43.62 -11.74
C SER A 219 26.38 42.86 -11.09
N THR A 220 27.62 43.28 -11.43
CA THR A 220 28.82 42.70 -10.86
C THR A 220 29.34 43.59 -9.72
N ARG A 221 29.64 42.98 -8.57
CA ARG A 221 30.17 43.66 -7.39
C ARG A 221 31.38 42.93 -6.86
N ARG A 222 32.47 43.67 -6.58
CA ARG A 222 33.65 43.09 -5.93
C ARG A 222 33.48 43.08 -4.43
N ALA A 223 33.90 41.99 -3.79
CA ALA A 223 33.90 41.82 -2.36
C ALA A 223 35.14 41.03 -1.92
N VAL A 224 35.51 41.16 -0.66
CA VAL A 224 36.58 40.36 -0.06
C VAL A 224 35.96 39.46 0.99
N ILE A 225 36.35 38.19 1.00
CA ILE A 225 35.86 37.19 1.97
C ILE A 225 36.60 37.43 3.29
N ALA A 226 35.89 37.80 4.33
CA ALA A 226 36.46 37.98 5.67
C ALA A 226 36.62 36.66 6.42
N ARG A 227 35.63 35.78 6.28
CA ARG A 227 35.59 34.49 6.98
C ARG A 227 34.73 33.49 6.22
N THR A 228 35.13 32.23 6.30
CA THR A 228 34.36 31.11 5.78
C THR A 228 33.90 30.20 6.94
N GLU A 229 32.66 29.72 6.93
CA GLU A 229 32.11 28.83 7.93
C GLU A 229 31.50 27.61 7.26
N ALA A 230 32.13 26.46 7.43
CA ALA A 230 31.62 25.20 6.89
C ALA A 230 30.65 24.56 7.90
N GLY A 231 29.39 24.49 7.55
CA GLY A 231 28.39 23.81 8.37
C GLY A 231 28.58 22.29 8.42
N GLY A 232 28.38 21.71 9.60
CA GLY A 232 28.40 20.26 9.80
C GLY A 232 27.04 19.61 9.52
N GLY A 233 27.02 18.50 8.78
CA GLY A 233 25.80 17.72 8.54
C GLY A 233 24.68 18.48 7.82
N LYS A 234 23.62 18.86 8.54
CA LYS A 234 22.46 19.61 8.02
C LYS A 234 22.56 21.14 8.17
N GLN A 235 23.65 21.64 8.71
CA GLN A 235 23.85 23.07 8.89
C GLN A 235 24.28 23.73 7.59
N SER A 236 23.76 24.95 7.33
CA SER A 236 24.16 25.79 6.18
C SER A 236 25.60 26.24 6.34
N SER A 237 26.33 26.32 5.23
CA SER A 237 27.68 26.88 5.17
C SER A 237 27.58 28.34 4.72
N TRP A 238 28.50 29.20 5.20
CA TRP A 238 28.40 30.63 5.02
C TRP A 238 29.73 31.24 4.57
N LEU A 239 29.63 32.21 3.66
CA LEU A 239 30.70 33.16 3.34
C LEU A 239 30.35 34.48 3.99
N TYR A 240 31.28 35.07 4.74
CA TYR A 240 31.17 36.39 5.34
C TYR A 240 32.05 37.34 4.58
N PHE A 241 31.52 38.52 4.25
CA PHE A 241 32.24 39.54 3.48
C PHE A 241 32.78 40.65 4.38
N ALA A 242 33.95 41.20 4.01
CA ALA A 242 34.55 42.31 4.71
C ALA A 242 33.62 43.55 4.66
N ASP A 243 33.62 44.33 5.73
CA ASP A 243 32.78 45.52 5.92
C ASP A 243 31.27 45.30 5.76
N GLY A 244 30.80 44.04 5.75
CA GLY A 244 29.40 43.71 5.54
C GLY A 244 28.83 44.12 4.17
N ARG A 245 29.69 44.39 3.17
CA ARG A 245 29.28 44.83 1.82
C ARG A 245 29.59 43.77 0.75
N PRO A 246 28.72 43.54 -0.23
CA PRO A 246 27.38 44.13 -0.45
C PRO A 246 26.32 43.53 0.49
N MET A 247 26.66 42.51 1.27
CA MET A 247 25.85 41.84 2.30
C MET A 247 26.78 41.29 3.38
N GLU A 248 26.25 41.08 4.58
CA GLU A 248 27.04 40.58 5.71
C GLU A 248 27.50 39.12 5.48
N ARG A 249 26.58 38.26 4.99
CA ARG A 249 26.87 36.84 4.74
C ARG A 249 26.04 36.29 3.60
N LEU A 250 26.59 35.27 2.94
CA LEU A 250 25.94 34.50 1.87
C LEU A 250 25.93 33.02 2.22
N GLY A 251 24.74 32.37 2.17
CA GLY A 251 24.61 30.93 2.29
C GLY A 251 25.07 30.24 1.01
N VAL A 252 26.04 29.34 1.11
CA VAL A 252 26.60 28.59 -0.02
C VAL A 252 26.63 27.10 0.26
N SER A 253 26.84 26.29 -0.77
CA SER A 253 27.05 24.85 -0.59
C SER A 253 28.34 24.56 0.18
N ARG A 254 28.44 23.39 0.81
CA ARG A 254 29.66 22.97 1.51
C ARG A 254 30.88 22.90 0.59
N GLU A 255 30.68 22.55 -0.66
CA GLU A 255 31.73 22.56 -1.68
C GLU A 255 32.14 23.98 -2.03
N GLY A 256 31.18 24.93 -2.14
CA GLY A 256 31.43 26.32 -2.34
C GLY A 256 32.32 26.93 -1.24
N VAL A 257 32.00 26.63 0.06
CA VAL A 257 32.87 27.15 1.15
C VAL A 257 34.30 26.61 1.10
N ARG A 258 34.50 25.37 0.68
CA ARG A 258 35.84 24.76 0.61
C ARG A 258 36.73 25.36 -0.48
N GLY A 259 36.12 25.92 -1.50
CA GLY A 259 36.85 26.55 -2.61
C GLY A 259 37.30 27.99 -2.37
N PHE A 260 36.86 28.59 -1.25
CA PHE A 260 37.21 29.98 -0.92
C PHE A 260 37.94 30.08 0.43
N HIS A 261 38.84 31.05 0.54
CA HIS A 261 39.60 31.32 1.74
C HIS A 261 39.40 32.75 2.25
N PRO A 262 39.56 32.99 3.55
CA PRO A 262 39.61 34.35 4.08
C PRO A 262 40.71 35.17 3.38
N GLY A 263 40.35 36.37 2.93
CA GLY A 263 41.24 37.25 2.16
C GLY A 263 41.03 37.18 0.65
N ASP A 264 40.32 36.19 0.13
CA ASP A 264 40.05 36.06 -1.31
C ASP A 264 39.22 37.26 -1.80
N SER A 265 39.69 37.89 -2.91
CA SER A 265 38.91 38.86 -3.64
C SER A 265 38.00 38.15 -4.62
N VAL A 266 36.70 38.36 -4.49
CA VAL A 266 35.68 37.66 -5.29
C VAL A 266 34.80 38.67 -6.03
N GLU A 267 34.32 38.25 -7.18
CA GLU A 267 33.36 38.97 -7.99
C GLU A 267 31.98 38.34 -7.82
N LEU A 268 31.00 39.11 -7.32
CA LEU A 268 29.64 38.68 -7.06
C LEU A 268 28.75 39.11 -8.22
N THR A 269 28.16 38.15 -8.94
CA THR A 269 27.12 38.44 -9.92
C THR A 269 25.75 38.43 -9.22
N VAL A 270 25.13 39.60 -9.21
CA VAL A 270 23.81 39.81 -8.57
C VAL A 270 22.75 40.01 -9.63
N TRP A 271 21.65 39.27 -9.51
CA TRP A 271 20.47 39.38 -10.33
C TRP A 271 19.22 39.37 -9.44
N ARG A 272 18.28 40.27 -9.68
CA ARG A 272 17.06 40.44 -8.86
C ARG A 272 17.31 40.51 -7.35
N ASN A 273 18.38 41.25 -6.98
CA ASN A 273 18.85 41.39 -5.60
C ASN A 273 19.30 40.08 -4.91
N GLN A 274 19.60 39.05 -5.69
CA GLN A 274 20.16 37.78 -5.19
C GLN A 274 21.53 37.55 -5.82
N VAL A 275 22.50 37.11 -5.01
CA VAL A 275 23.80 36.67 -5.52
C VAL A 275 23.62 35.31 -6.16
N ARG A 276 23.89 35.24 -7.46
CA ARG A 276 23.75 34.01 -8.27
C ARG A 276 25.08 33.33 -8.55
N GLU A 277 26.15 34.09 -8.57
CA GLU A 277 27.49 33.56 -8.81
C GLU A 277 28.51 34.29 -7.93
N VAL A 278 29.47 33.54 -7.40
CA VAL A 278 30.65 34.03 -6.69
C VAL A 278 31.85 33.50 -7.44
N ALA A 279 32.56 34.38 -8.14
CA ALA A 279 33.76 34.06 -8.89
C ALA A 279 34.99 34.56 -8.15
N GLY A 280 35.84 33.66 -7.70
CA GLY A 280 37.18 33.92 -7.19
C GLY A 280 38.24 33.58 -8.25
N GLU A 281 39.52 33.77 -7.92
CA GLU A 281 40.63 33.50 -8.82
C GLU A 281 40.72 32.01 -9.25
N HIS A 282 40.43 31.09 -8.33
CA HIS A 282 40.59 29.64 -8.54
C HIS A 282 39.28 28.84 -8.42
N HIS A 283 38.20 29.46 -7.97
CA HIS A 283 36.93 28.77 -7.73
C HIS A 283 35.76 29.66 -8.11
N VAL A 284 34.75 29.02 -8.74
CA VAL A 284 33.47 29.67 -9.07
C VAL A 284 32.34 28.85 -8.42
N TRP A 285 31.61 29.52 -7.55
CA TRP A 285 30.39 28.95 -6.98
C TRP A 285 29.16 29.57 -7.65
N ARG A 286 28.22 28.72 -8.03
CA ARG A 286 26.92 29.14 -8.56
C ARG A 286 25.82 28.70 -7.64
N ASP A 287 24.87 29.60 -7.40
CA ASP A 287 23.67 29.26 -6.63
C ASP A 287 22.90 28.14 -7.35
N PRO A 288 22.63 26.99 -6.69
CA PRO A 288 21.83 25.90 -7.28
C PRO A 288 20.41 26.39 -7.54
N PHE A 289 20.16 26.72 -8.79
CA PHE A 289 18.88 27.19 -9.26
C PHE A 289 17.92 26.00 -9.36
N THR A 290 16.79 26.04 -8.65
CA THR A 290 15.74 25.01 -8.81
C THR A 290 15.16 25.14 -10.22
N GLY A 291 15.67 24.36 -11.15
CA GLY A 291 15.26 24.39 -12.56
C GLY A 291 13.82 23.92 -12.76
N ALA A 292 13.21 24.36 -13.85
CA ALA A 292 11.87 23.91 -14.23
C ALA A 292 11.78 22.39 -14.37
N GLY A 293 12.87 21.73 -14.79
CA GLY A 293 12.97 20.28 -14.89
C GLY A 293 12.85 19.57 -13.55
N GLU A 294 13.49 20.07 -12.50
CA GLU A 294 13.39 19.49 -11.15
C GLU A 294 11.96 19.57 -10.61
N VAL A 295 11.31 20.74 -10.79
CA VAL A 295 9.91 20.92 -10.37
C VAL A 295 8.97 20.00 -11.16
N ALA A 296 9.20 19.84 -12.47
CA ALA A 296 8.42 18.95 -13.32
C ALA A 296 8.58 17.47 -12.90
N VAL A 297 9.79 17.05 -12.56
CA VAL A 297 10.05 15.69 -12.02
C VAL A 297 9.34 15.46 -10.70
N ILE A 298 9.35 16.45 -9.79
CA ILE A 298 8.61 16.34 -8.51
C ILE A 298 7.10 16.20 -8.78
N ALA A 299 6.55 16.99 -9.71
CA ALA A 299 5.15 16.92 -10.09
C ALA A 299 4.79 15.53 -10.66
N ALA A 300 5.55 15.05 -11.64
CA ALA A 300 5.37 13.75 -12.27
C ALA A 300 5.58 12.61 -11.26
N GLY A 301 6.60 12.69 -10.41
CA GLY A 301 6.87 11.72 -9.35
C GLY A 301 5.73 11.59 -8.33
N CYS A 302 5.17 12.70 -7.89
CA CYS A 302 4.00 12.72 -7.00
C CYS A 302 2.76 12.11 -7.68
N ALA A 303 2.53 12.43 -8.96
CA ALA A 303 1.41 11.87 -9.73
C ALA A 303 1.54 10.35 -9.90
N LEU A 304 2.73 9.85 -10.23
CA LEU A 304 3.04 8.42 -10.32
C LEU A 304 2.92 7.73 -8.95
N ALA A 305 3.45 8.34 -7.89
CA ALA A 305 3.34 7.81 -6.54
C ALA A 305 1.88 7.69 -6.07
N ALA A 306 0.98 8.58 -6.52
CA ALA A 306 -0.46 8.49 -6.27
C ALA A 306 -1.09 7.27 -6.96
N GLY A 307 -0.51 6.76 -8.03
CA GLY A 307 -0.98 5.59 -8.78
C GLY A 307 -1.05 4.32 -7.93
N TYR A 308 -0.10 4.10 -7.02
CA TYR A 308 -0.10 2.90 -6.17
C TYR A 308 -1.24 2.85 -5.15
N PRO A 309 -1.48 3.88 -4.31
CA PRO A 309 -2.68 3.90 -3.47
C PRO A 309 -3.97 3.92 -4.31
N GLY A 310 -3.97 4.54 -5.50
CA GLY A 310 -5.08 4.49 -6.45
C GLY A 310 -5.38 3.06 -6.92
N ALA A 311 -4.36 2.29 -7.30
CA ALA A 311 -4.49 0.88 -7.66
C ALA A 311 -5.06 0.03 -6.51
N ARG A 312 -4.62 0.28 -5.27
CA ARG A 312 -5.19 -0.40 -4.08
C ARG A 312 -6.68 -0.09 -3.88
N VAL A 313 -7.10 1.16 -4.13
CA VAL A 313 -8.52 1.53 -4.08
C VAL A 313 -9.30 0.83 -5.19
N LEU A 314 -8.74 0.77 -6.38
CA LEU A 314 -9.34 0.12 -7.55
C LEU A 314 -9.55 -1.38 -7.31
N LEU A 315 -8.51 -2.10 -6.83
CA LEU A 315 -8.61 -3.52 -6.49
C LEU A 315 -9.69 -3.78 -5.42
N ARG A 316 -9.80 -2.91 -4.43
CA ARG A 316 -10.88 -3.01 -3.42
C ARG A 316 -12.27 -2.73 -3.97
N ARG A 317 -12.41 -1.78 -4.89
CA ARG A 317 -13.69 -1.53 -5.57
C ARG A 317 -14.10 -2.74 -6.38
N ARG A 318 -13.16 -3.38 -7.04
CA ARG A 318 -13.35 -4.60 -7.81
C ARG A 318 -13.75 -5.79 -6.92
N GLY A 319 -13.13 -5.90 -5.73
CA GLY A 319 -13.45 -6.91 -4.72
C GLY A 319 -14.75 -6.69 -3.96
N ARG A 320 -15.54 -5.64 -4.23
CA ARG A 320 -16.79 -5.36 -3.47
C ARG A 320 -17.89 -6.42 -3.62
N ARG A 321 -17.81 -7.24 -4.66
CA ARG A 321 -18.75 -8.35 -4.90
C ARG A 321 -18.29 -9.66 -4.27
N LEU A 322 -17.05 -9.69 -3.77
CA LEU A 322 -16.48 -10.84 -3.09
C LEU A 322 -16.83 -10.82 -1.60
N PRO A 323 -16.84 -11.97 -0.91
CA PRO A 323 -16.97 -12.03 0.54
C PRO A 323 -15.95 -11.10 1.23
N ASP A 324 -16.31 -10.56 2.40
CA ASP A 324 -15.47 -9.61 3.13
C ASP A 324 -14.13 -10.22 3.60
N ASP A 325 -14.08 -11.52 3.79
CA ASP A 325 -12.91 -12.31 4.18
C ASP A 325 -12.06 -12.81 3.00
N GLU A 326 -12.52 -12.59 1.75
CA GLU A 326 -11.77 -12.96 0.54
C GLU A 326 -10.46 -12.20 0.44
N ILE A 327 -9.37 -12.89 0.10
CA ILE A 327 -8.04 -12.30 -0.06
C ILE A 327 -7.92 -11.63 -1.43
N LEU A 328 -7.67 -10.31 -1.43
CA LEU A 328 -7.45 -9.56 -2.67
C LEU A 328 -6.07 -9.83 -3.27
N PRO A 329 -5.95 -9.81 -4.62
CA PRO A 329 -4.66 -9.91 -5.28
C PRO A 329 -3.72 -8.78 -4.88
N SER A 330 -2.42 -9.00 -5.01
CA SER A 330 -1.39 -8.00 -4.71
C SER A 330 -1.43 -6.85 -5.70
N ALA A 331 -1.19 -5.62 -5.23
CA ALA A 331 -1.05 -4.44 -6.09
C ALA A 331 0.36 -4.29 -6.70
N LEU A 332 1.28 -5.25 -6.47
CA LEU A 332 2.65 -5.19 -6.97
C LEU A 332 2.77 -5.08 -8.50
N PRO A 333 1.95 -5.77 -9.33
CA PRO A 333 1.98 -5.57 -10.78
C PRO A 333 1.76 -4.12 -11.19
N PHE A 334 0.87 -3.40 -10.50
CA PHE A 334 0.68 -1.96 -10.72
C PHE A 334 1.90 -1.13 -10.30
N ALA A 335 2.60 -1.51 -9.23
CA ALA A 335 3.86 -0.86 -8.87
C ALA A 335 4.91 -1.04 -9.97
N GLY A 336 5.03 -2.23 -10.56
CA GLY A 336 5.90 -2.48 -11.72
C GLY A 336 5.55 -1.61 -12.92
N ALA A 337 4.26 -1.50 -13.26
CA ALA A 337 3.79 -0.63 -14.35
C ALA A 337 4.12 0.86 -14.09
N LEU A 338 3.97 1.32 -12.83
CA LEU A 338 4.31 2.69 -12.45
C LEU A 338 5.82 2.95 -12.53
N VAL A 339 6.66 2.01 -12.11
CA VAL A 339 8.12 2.11 -12.24
C VAL A 339 8.52 2.14 -13.72
N GLY A 340 7.95 1.28 -14.55
CA GLY A 340 8.18 1.31 -16.00
C GLY A 340 7.76 2.64 -16.64
N THR A 341 6.63 3.21 -16.19
CA THR A 341 6.21 4.55 -16.64
C THR A 341 7.16 5.64 -16.14
N ALA A 342 7.63 5.55 -14.91
CA ALA A 342 8.58 6.52 -14.33
C ALA A 342 9.91 6.55 -15.12
N ALA A 343 10.38 5.39 -15.57
CA ALA A 343 11.66 5.27 -16.26
C ALA A 343 11.76 6.10 -17.56
N TRP A 344 10.66 6.30 -18.26
CA TRP A 344 10.64 7.14 -19.46
C TRP A 344 10.12 8.56 -19.19
N LEU A 345 9.13 8.70 -18.30
CA LEU A 345 8.45 9.98 -18.09
C LEU A 345 9.30 10.98 -17.28
N LEU A 346 9.97 10.52 -16.21
CA LEU A 346 10.75 11.42 -15.37
C LEU A 346 11.95 12.07 -16.11
N PRO A 347 12.76 11.31 -16.90
CA PRO A 347 13.81 11.94 -17.72
C PRO A 347 13.23 12.90 -18.76
N LEU A 348 12.10 12.57 -19.38
CA LEU A 348 11.45 13.49 -20.33
C LEU A 348 11.03 14.81 -19.65
N CYS A 349 10.39 14.74 -18.48
CA CYS A 349 10.00 15.91 -17.70
C CYS A 349 11.21 16.73 -17.21
N TYR A 350 12.33 16.07 -16.91
CA TYR A 350 13.56 16.75 -16.49
C TYR A 350 14.20 17.54 -17.61
N LEU A 351 14.36 16.92 -18.77
CA LEU A 351 15.05 17.50 -19.92
C LEU A 351 14.18 18.51 -20.69
N HIS A 352 12.86 18.28 -20.74
CA HIS A 352 11.91 19.08 -21.52
C HIS A 352 10.68 19.48 -20.70
N PRO A 353 10.84 20.29 -19.64
CA PRO A 353 9.77 20.59 -18.68
C PRO A 353 8.61 21.40 -19.27
N THR A 354 8.86 22.25 -20.28
CA THR A 354 7.84 23.12 -20.88
C THR A 354 7.49 22.80 -22.33
N ASP A 355 8.36 22.08 -23.01
CA ASP A 355 8.16 21.71 -24.42
C ASP A 355 8.58 20.26 -24.70
N PRO A 356 7.82 19.27 -24.17
CA PRO A 356 8.14 17.86 -24.35
C PRO A 356 7.94 17.36 -25.79
N LEU A 357 7.32 18.14 -26.65
CA LEU A 357 7.01 17.79 -28.05
C LEU A 357 7.74 18.65 -29.06
N GLY A 358 8.69 19.49 -28.64
CA GLY A 358 9.36 20.49 -29.48
C GLY A 358 10.35 19.95 -30.49
N SER A 359 10.76 18.68 -30.39
CA SER A 359 11.66 18.05 -31.36
C SER A 359 11.14 16.69 -31.83
N PRO A 360 11.51 16.24 -33.03
CA PRO A 360 11.09 14.90 -33.52
C PRO A 360 11.59 13.76 -32.59
N VAL A 361 12.74 13.91 -31.97
CA VAL A 361 13.30 12.92 -31.04
C VAL A 361 12.49 12.83 -29.75
N THR A 362 12.16 13.97 -29.16
CA THR A 362 11.34 14.02 -27.93
C THR A 362 9.92 13.56 -28.20
N LEU A 363 9.37 13.88 -29.37
CA LEU A 363 8.07 13.38 -29.80
C LEU A 363 8.07 11.84 -29.94
N ALA A 364 9.08 11.28 -30.61
CA ALA A 364 9.22 9.82 -30.73
C ALA A 364 9.38 9.15 -29.37
N TRP A 365 10.15 9.75 -28.45
CA TRP A 365 10.28 9.27 -27.07
C TRP A 365 8.94 9.31 -26.33
N ALA A 366 8.24 10.44 -26.36
CA ALA A 366 6.93 10.60 -25.72
C ALA A 366 5.90 9.62 -26.26
N VAL A 367 5.84 9.44 -27.57
CA VAL A 367 4.90 8.50 -28.23
C VAL A 367 5.22 7.04 -27.85
N SER A 368 6.50 6.64 -27.87
CA SER A 368 6.88 5.27 -27.49
C SER A 368 6.58 4.98 -26.02
N GLY A 369 6.88 5.90 -25.12
CA GLY A 369 6.55 5.79 -23.70
C GLY A 369 5.04 5.79 -23.43
N ALA A 370 4.30 6.66 -24.12
CA ALA A 370 2.85 6.71 -24.02
C ALA A 370 2.17 5.44 -24.55
N SER A 371 2.73 4.79 -25.58
CA SER A 371 2.25 3.51 -26.11
C SER A 371 2.57 2.33 -25.18
N ALA A 372 3.76 2.32 -24.57
CA ALA A 372 4.17 1.28 -23.61
C ALA A 372 3.36 1.31 -22.31
N THR A 373 2.98 2.49 -21.85
CA THR A 373 2.26 2.67 -20.59
C THR A 373 0.93 1.90 -20.53
N PRO A 374 -0.02 2.00 -21.48
CA PRO A 374 -1.26 1.25 -21.45
C PRO A 374 -1.03 -0.26 -21.52
N VAL A 375 0.01 -0.72 -22.21
CA VAL A 375 0.38 -2.15 -22.26
C VAL A 375 0.82 -2.64 -20.87
N LEU A 376 1.65 -1.88 -20.16
CA LEU A 376 2.06 -2.19 -18.79
C LEU A 376 0.88 -2.23 -17.83
N PHE A 377 -0.04 -1.27 -17.93
CA PHE A 377 -1.24 -1.24 -17.11
C PHE A 377 -2.24 -2.33 -17.47
N ALA A 378 -2.39 -2.68 -18.75
CA ALA A 378 -3.21 -3.79 -19.19
C ALA A 378 -2.66 -5.12 -18.68
N TRP A 379 -1.33 -5.32 -18.73
CA TRP A 379 -0.68 -6.47 -18.11
C TRP A 379 -0.93 -6.52 -16.60
N ALA A 380 -0.71 -5.40 -15.88
CA ALA A 380 -0.97 -5.34 -14.44
C ALA A 380 -2.44 -5.61 -14.10
N TRP A 381 -3.35 -5.12 -14.93
CA TRP A 381 -4.78 -5.38 -14.80
C TRP A 381 -5.11 -6.86 -14.99
N HIS A 382 -4.52 -7.50 -15.98
CA HIS A 382 -4.72 -8.92 -16.25
C HIS A 382 -4.12 -9.81 -15.16
N ALA A 383 -2.90 -9.49 -14.70
CA ALA A 383 -2.20 -10.19 -13.63
C ALA A 383 -2.92 -10.12 -12.26
N THR A 384 -3.78 -9.10 -12.07
CA THR A 384 -4.56 -8.91 -10.84
C THR A 384 -6.01 -9.36 -10.95
N ARG A 385 -6.38 -10.12 -12.00
CA ARG A 385 -7.72 -10.72 -12.09
C ARG A 385 -7.89 -11.79 -10.99
N VAL A 386 -9.04 -11.75 -10.34
CA VAL A 386 -9.45 -12.82 -9.42
C VAL A 386 -9.97 -13.96 -10.28
N ARG A 387 -9.28 -15.10 -10.26
CA ARG A 387 -9.69 -16.34 -10.95
C ARG A 387 -10.49 -17.19 -9.98
N THR A 388 -11.60 -17.73 -10.42
CA THR A 388 -12.36 -18.73 -9.65
C THR A 388 -11.72 -20.11 -9.78
N PRO A 389 -11.89 -21.05 -8.82
CA PRO A 389 -11.36 -22.41 -8.94
C PRO A 389 -11.84 -23.16 -10.20
N GLY A 390 -13.06 -22.89 -10.68
CA GLY A 390 -13.59 -23.42 -11.93
C GLY A 390 -12.80 -22.97 -13.17
N ASP A 391 -12.39 -21.70 -13.22
CA ASP A 391 -11.58 -21.16 -14.34
C ASP A 391 -10.18 -21.82 -14.41
N VAL A 392 -9.68 -22.34 -13.28
CA VAL A 392 -8.39 -23.05 -13.21
C VAL A 392 -8.54 -24.49 -13.70
N ALA A 393 -9.66 -25.12 -13.47
CA ALA A 393 -9.95 -26.48 -13.96
C ALA A 393 -10.10 -26.51 -15.49
N GLU A 394 -10.74 -25.49 -16.09
CA GLU A 394 -10.87 -25.37 -17.55
C GLU A 394 -9.56 -24.97 -18.23
N THR A 395 -8.71 -24.17 -17.56
CA THR A 395 -7.38 -23.78 -18.11
C THR A 395 -6.32 -24.85 -17.83
N GLY A 396 -6.60 -25.82 -16.95
CA GLY A 396 -5.72 -26.93 -16.59
C GLY A 396 -5.55 -28.00 -17.70
N ASP A 397 -6.25 -27.86 -18.82
CA ASP A 397 -5.97 -28.60 -20.07
C ASP A 397 -4.72 -28.10 -20.81
N VAL A 398 -4.03 -27.09 -20.26
CA VAL A 398 -2.78 -26.62 -20.82
C VAL A 398 -1.62 -27.45 -20.26
N ALA A 399 -1.12 -28.29 -21.14
CA ALA A 399 0.10 -29.08 -21.04
C ALA A 399 0.09 -30.17 -19.96
N GLU A 400 -0.68 -31.23 -20.18
CA GLU A 400 -0.12 -32.55 -20.05
C GLU A 400 1.15 -32.58 -20.94
N THR A 401 2.26 -32.08 -20.42
CA THR A 401 3.52 -32.70 -20.79
C THR A 401 3.39 -34.09 -20.19
N GLU A 402 2.93 -35.02 -21.01
CA GLU A 402 3.15 -36.42 -20.83
C GLU A 402 4.67 -36.64 -20.77
N ASP A 403 5.26 -36.33 -19.63
CA ASP A 403 6.49 -36.95 -19.21
C ASP A 403 6.08 -38.35 -18.78
N GLY A 404 5.94 -39.19 -19.79
CA GLY A 404 5.56 -40.60 -19.68
C GLY A 404 6.66 -41.46 -19.10
N SER A 405 7.38 -40.99 -18.11
CA SER A 405 8.22 -41.79 -17.24
C SER A 405 7.49 -42.00 -15.92
N PRO A 406 7.34 -43.25 -15.46
CA PRO A 406 6.94 -43.51 -14.10
C PRO A 406 8.07 -43.03 -13.19
N GLU A 407 8.07 -41.75 -12.80
CA GLU A 407 8.98 -41.21 -11.79
C GLU A 407 8.71 -41.95 -10.49
N LYS A 408 9.56 -42.92 -10.18
CA LYS A 408 9.65 -43.62 -8.88
C LYS A 408 10.22 -42.73 -7.78
N GLU A 409 10.27 -41.43 -7.96
CA GLU A 409 10.90 -40.50 -7.04
C GLU A 409 9.84 -39.77 -6.16
N ASP A 410 10.10 -39.73 -4.86
CA ASP A 410 9.23 -39.03 -3.92
C ASP A 410 9.21 -37.52 -4.23
N ARG A 411 8.03 -36.98 -4.53
CA ARG A 411 7.82 -35.56 -4.80
C ARG A 411 7.23 -34.86 -3.59
N PHE A 412 7.93 -33.81 -3.12
CA PHE A 412 7.49 -33.00 -1.99
C PHE A 412 6.74 -31.76 -2.47
N LEU A 413 5.46 -31.66 -2.16
CA LEU A 413 4.60 -30.54 -2.53
C LEU A 413 4.35 -29.65 -1.32
N ALA A 414 4.52 -28.34 -1.48
CA ALA A 414 4.22 -27.39 -0.40
C ALA A 414 2.71 -27.35 -0.13
N ALA A 415 2.29 -27.93 0.97
CA ALA A 415 0.90 -28.02 1.37
C ALA A 415 0.77 -28.10 2.90
N ARG A 416 -0.34 -27.64 3.43
CA ARG A 416 -0.56 -27.60 4.88
C ARG A 416 -2.00 -27.94 5.23
N PHE A 417 -2.18 -28.87 6.17
CA PHE A 417 -3.44 -29.03 6.87
C PHE A 417 -3.59 -27.90 7.90
N LEU A 418 -4.76 -27.27 7.94
CA LEU A 418 -5.02 -26.13 8.84
C LEU A 418 -5.50 -26.59 10.22
N GLU A 419 -6.08 -27.77 10.31
CA GLU A 419 -6.52 -28.40 11.55
C GLU A 419 -5.47 -29.39 12.09
N HIS A 420 -5.58 -29.67 13.39
CA HIS A 420 -4.84 -30.74 14.04
C HIS A 420 -5.53 -32.07 13.78
N THR A 421 -4.82 -32.99 13.16
CA THR A 421 -5.31 -34.34 12.85
C THR A 421 -4.36 -35.40 13.42
N ASP A 422 -4.76 -36.66 13.46
CA ASP A 422 -3.91 -37.78 13.89
C ASP A 422 -2.65 -37.96 13.02
N TYR A 423 -2.74 -37.58 11.75
CA TYR A 423 -1.59 -37.53 10.82
C TYR A 423 -0.85 -36.17 10.78
N ASN A 424 -1.37 -35.11 11.42
CA ASN A 424 -0.73 -33.83 11.63
C ASN A 424 -1.00 -33.24 13.03
N PRO A 425 -0.69 -33.97 14.13
CA PRO A 425 -1.17 -33.66 15.48
C PRO A 425 -0.65 -32.33 16.02
N ASN A 426 0.51 -31.87 15.56
CA ASN A 426 1.13 -30.62 16.03
C ASN A 426 1.04 -29.49 15.01
N GLY A 427 0.37 -29.69 13.87
CA GLY A 427 0.27 -28.70 12.81
C GLY A 427 1.61 -28.33 12.13
N PHE A 428 2.67 -29.13 12.32
CA PHE A 428 4.02 -28.87 11.77
C PHE A 428 4.19 -29.35 10.34
N GLY A 429 3.24 -30.11 9.78
CA GLY A 429 3.28 -30.54 8.39
C GLY A 429 3.22 -29.37 7.43
N THR A 430 4.30 -29.15 6.67
CA THR A 430 4.43 -28.07 5.68
C THR A 430 4.47 -28.57 4.24
N HIS A 431 4.61 -29.89 4.06
CA HIS A 431 4.68 -30.55 2.77
C HIS A 431 3.89 -31.85 2.77
N ILE A 432 3.40 -32.22 1.60
CA ILE A 432 2.85 -33.55 1.32
C ILE A 432 3.79 -34.26 0.34
N VAL A 433 4.19 -35.47 0.67
CA VAL A 433 4.99 -36.32 -0.19
C VAL A 433 4.10 -37.27 -0.97
N LEU A 434 4.27 -37.25 -2.30
CA LEU A 434 3.63 -38.15 -3.26
C LEU A 434 4.75 -38.95 -3.97
N GLY A 435 4.52 -40.26 -4.26
CA GLY A 435 5.48 -41.13 -4.92
C GLY A 435 5.09 -42.60 -4.79
N ASP A 436 6.03 -43.52 -4.70
CA ASP A 436 5.80 -44.99 -4.66
C ASP A 436 5.02 -45.49 -3.43
N GLY A 437 4.83 -44.63 -2.41
CA GLY A 437 4.06 -44.97 -1.22
C GLY A 437 2.78 -44.16 -1.08
N PRO A 438 1.96 -44.45 -0.07
CA PRO A 438 0.76 -43.68 0.21
C PRO A 438 1.10 -42.22 0.50
N PRO A 439 0.21 -41.26 0.14
CA PRO A 439 0.38 -39.87 0.47
C PRO A 439 0.69 -39.65 1.95
N ALA A 440 1.65 -38.80 2.27
CA ALA A 440 2.05 -38.56 3.66
C ALA A 440 2.40 -37.09 3.91
N VAL A 441 2.14 -36.63 5.16
CA VAL A 441 2.50 -35.29 5.63
C VAL A 441 3.91 -35.30 6.19
N THR A 442 4.73 -34.30 5.82
CA THR A 442 6.10 -34.13 6.35
C THR A 442 6.34 -32.69 6.79
N PRO A 443 7.19 -32.45 7.82
CA PRO A 443 7.49 -31.10 8.30
C PRO A 443 8.45 -30.35 7.38
N HIS A 444 9.21 -31.01 6.50
CA HIS A 444 10.18 -30.38 5.59
C HIS A 444 10.33 -31.18 4.28
N PRO A 445 10.77 -30.53 3.20
CA PRO A 445 11.17 -31.22 1.97
C PRO A 445 12.57 -31.82 2.23
N GLY A 446 12.65 -33.06 2.62
CA GLY A 446 13.91 -33.76 2.87
C GLY A 446 14.05 -35.02 2.02
N PRO A 447 15.24 -35.57 1.88
CA PRO A 447 15.39 -36.84 1.19
C PRO A 447 14.68 -37.96 2.01
N GLY A 448 13.73 -38.60 1.35
CA GLY A 448 13.00 -39.72 1.92
C GLY A 448 11.83 -39.33 2.85
N ARG A 449 11.11 -40.35 3.29
CA ARG A 449 9.86 -40.24 4.09
C ARG A 449 10.13 -40.28 5.61
N PHE A 450 11.35 -39.97 6.05
CA PHE A 450 11.66 -39.91 7.48
C PHE A 450 10.80 -38.81 8.16
N ALA A 451 10.12 -39.16 9.24
CA ALA A 451 9.12 -38.33 9.91
C ALA A 451 7.83 -38.07 9.11
N ALA A 452 7.64 -38.65 7.94
CA ALA A 452 6.39 -38.57 7.20
C ALA A 452 5.29 -39.39 7.89
N ARG A 453 4.09 -38.82 8.02
CA ARG A 453 2.91 -39.51 8.53
C ARG A 453 1.93 -39.76 7.42
N ARG A 454 1.49 -41.02 7.28
CA ARG A 454 0.56 -41.42 6.24
C ARG A 454 -0.78 -40.69 6.39
N ILE A 455 -1.29 -40.18 5.28
CA ILE A 455 -2.64 -39.61 5.19
C ILE A 455 -3.63 -40.76 4.92
N PRO A 456 -4.69 -40.90 5.72
CA PRO A 456 -5.72 -41.95 5.51
C PRO A 456 -6.65 -41.55 4.35
N ALA A 457 -6.19 -41.77 3.11
CA ALA A 457 -6.92 -41.34 1.91
C ALA A 457 -8.30 -42.00 1.76
N ASP A 458 -8.47 -43.20 2.31
CA ASP A 458 -9.72 -43.94 2.34
C ASP A 458 -10.81 -43.29 3.18
N ARG A 459 -10.43 -42.47 4.17
CA ARG A 459 -11.30 -41.79 5.12
C ARG A 459 -11.66 -40.37 4.68
N LEU A 460 -10.82 -39.75 3.78
CA LEU A 460 -10.96 -38.37 3.39
C LEU A 460 -11.84 -38.21 2.15
N THR A 461 -12.86 -37.36 2.23
CA THR A 461 -13.68 -36.99 1.06
C THR A 461 -13.55 -35.48 0.77
N VAL A 462 -13.36 -35.12 -0.51
CA VAL A 462 -13.28 -33.71 -0.93
C VAL A 462 -14.70 -33.18 -1.08
N THR A 463 -15.07 -32.20 -0.26
CA THR A 463 -16.39 -31.56 -0.28
C THR A 463 -16.44 -30.32 -1.15
N ASP A 464 -15.42 -29.45 -1.09
CA ASP A 464 -15.34 -28.22 -1.87
C ASP A 464 -13.88 -27.78 -2.11
N VAL A 465 -13.66 -26.98 -3.15
CA VAL A 465 -12.37 -26.33 -3.41
C VAL A 465 -12.60 -24.84 -3.62
N ARG A 466 -12.02 -24.03 -2.74
CA ARG A 466 -12.18 -22.58 -2.77
C ARG A 466 -10.84 -21.86 -2.68
N ARG A 467 -10.86 -20.58 -2.90
CA ARG A 467 -9.68 -19.71 -2.67
C ARG A 467 -9.46 -19.48 -1.18
N ALA A 468 -8.19 -19.20 -0.83
CA ALA A 468 -7.83 -18.81 0.52
C ALA A 468 -8.60 -17.57 0.98
N ARG A 469 -9.15 -17.60 2.20
CA ARG A 469 -9.88 -16.53 2.88
C ARG A 469 -9.08 -16.01 4.07
N GLY A 470 -9.44 -14.84 4.58
CA GLY A 470 -8.82 -14.30 5.78
C GLY A 470 -8.99 -15.16 7.03
N SER A 471 -10.06 -15.95 7.08
CA SER A 471 -10.34 -16.93 8.14
C SER A 471 -9.42 -18.15 8.16
N ASP A 472 -8.70 -18.42 7.06
CA ASP A 472 -7.79 -19.56 6.96
C ASP A 472 -6.41 -19.29 7.59
N GLY A 473 -6.20 -18.08 8.12
CA GLY A 473 -4.98 -17.68 8.82
C GLY A 473 -3.91 -17.06 7.92
N ASP A 474 -2.94 -16.39 8.55
CA ASP A 474 -1.87 -15.66 7.84
C ASP A 474 -0.76 -16.57 7.30
N THR A 475 -0.71 -17.82 7.73
CA THR A 475 0.24 -18.84 7.26
C THR A 475 -0.08 -19.36 5.85
N VAL A 476 -1.31 -19.17 5.39
CA VAL A 476 -1.74 -19.56 4.04
C VAL A 476 -1.31 -18.51 3.02
N HIS A 477 -0.64 -18.94 1.95
CA HIS A 477 -0.22 -18.02 0.89
C HIS A 477 -1.44 -17.48 0.11
N ARG A 478 -1.36 -16.25 -0.38
CA ARG A 478 -2.48 -15.55 -1.06
C ARG A 478 -2.97 -16.22 -2.34
N SER A 479 -2.07 -16.92 -3.02
CA SER A 479 -2.37 -17.62 -4.26
C SER A 479 -2.80 -19.06 -4.06
N TRP A 480 -2.82 -19.55 -2.80
CA TRP A 480 -3.20 -20.91 -2.51
C TRP A 480 -4.71 -21.09 -2.55
N HIS A 481 -5.12 -22.31 -2.84
CA HIS A 481 -6.49 -22.78 -2.73
C HIS A 481 -6.64 -23.67 -1.51
N ILE A 482 -7.85 -23.76 -1.01
CA ILE A 482 -8.24 -24.59 0.12
C ILE A 482 -9.15 -25.69 -0.41
N ALA A 483 -8.77 -26.94 -0.22
CA ALA A 483 -9.69 -28.05 -0.31
C ALA A 483 -10.34 -28.25 1.06
N GLU A 484 -11.65 -28.21 1.10
CA GLU A 484 -12.44 -28.60 2.25
C GLU A 484 -12.66 -30.11 2.15
N LEU A 485 -12.20 -30.83 3.16
CA LEU A 485 -12.23 -32.28 3.25
C LEU A 485 -13.11 -32.68 4.42
N ASP A 486 -13.81 -33.78 4.29
CA ASP A 486 -14.47 -34.47 5.39
C ASP A 486 -13.62 -35.68 5.77
N ASP A 487 -13.17 -35.74 7.03
CA ASP A 487 -12.39 -36.82 7.60
C ASP A 487 -13.27 -37.63 8.55
N ALA A 488 -14.02 -38.56 8.01
CA ALA A 488 -14.97 -39.41 8.76
C ALA A 488 -15.96 -38.58 9.62
N GLY A 489 -16.49 -37.48 9.09
CA GLY A 489 -17.43 -36.57 9.75
C GLY A 489 -16.80 -35.33 10.38
N GLU A 490 -15.47 -35.25 10.43
CA GLU A 490 -14.75 -34.05 10.93
C GLU A 490 -14.27 -33.17 9.76
N PRO A 491 -14.59 -31.88 9.75
CA PRO A 491 -14.17 -30.98 8.68
C PRO A 491 -12.67 -30.64 8.78
N VAL A 492 -11.91 -30.89 7.73
CA VAL A 492 -10.49 -30.63 7.64
C VAL A 492 -10.19 -29.81 6.39
N ARG A 493 -9.30 -28.82 6.49
CA ARG A 493 -8.92 -27.94 5.38
C ARG A 493 -7.46 -28.17 4.98
N LEU A 494 -7.25 -28.39 3.68
CA LEU A 494 -5.94 -28.56 3.08
C LEU A 494 -5.63 -27.35 2.19
N ALA A 495 -4.54 -26.64 2.50
CA ALA A 495 -4.06 -25.49 1.75
C ALA A 495 -2.85 -25.86 0.88
N ALA A 496 -2.88 -25.54 -0.42
CA ALA A 496 -1.75 -25.71 -1.33
C ALA A 496 -1.84 -24.76 -2.54
N ALA A 497 -0.75 -24.69 -3.33
CA ALA A 497 -0.80 -24.03 -4.63
C ALA A 497 -1.80 -24.74 -5.56
N PRO A 498 -2.52 -24.02 -6.45
CA PRO A 498 -3.59 -24.60 -7.24
C PRO A 498 -3.20 -25.87 -8.01
N ALA A 499 -2.04 -25.87 -8.67
CA ALA A 499 -1.54 -27.02 -9.43
C ALA A 499 -1.18 -28.21 -8.53
N ASP A 500 -0.59 -27.93 -7.36
CA ASP A 500 -0.20 -28.97 -6.39
C ASP A 500 -1.42 -29.54 -5.69
N LEU A 501 -2.41 -28.69 -5.38
CA LEU A 501 -3.67 -29.13 -4.77
C LEU A 501 -4.42 -30.12 -5.66
N ILE A 502 -4.49 -29.84 -6.96
CA ILE A 502 -5.10 -30.76 -7.95
C ILE A 502 -4.39 -32.12 -7.95
N ARG A 503 -3.06 -32.13 -7.91
CA ARG A 503 -2.27 -33.37 -7.85
C ARG A 503 -2.54 -34.15 -6.57
N ILE A 504 -2.51 -33.45 -5.43
CA ILE A 504 -2.79 -34.07 -4.12
C ILE A 504 -4.19 -34.67 -4.11
N ILE A 505 -5.22 -33.93 -4.55
CA ILE A 505 -6.61 -34.43 -4.61
C ILE A 505 -6.72 -35.65 -5.52
N ARG A 506 -6.00 -35.66 -6.66
CA ARG A 506 -6.00 -36.81 -7.58
C ARG A 506 -5.42 -38.06 -6.92
N GLU A 507 -4.32 -37.93 -6.19
CA GLU A 507 -3.70 -39.05 -5.48
C GLU A 507 -4.54 -39.53 -4.29
N LEU A 508 -5.18 -38.62 -3.53
CA LEU A 508 -6.12 -38.99 -2.49
C LEU A 508 -7.30 -39.80 -3.05
N LYS A 509 -7.84 -39.38 -4.20
CA LYS A 509 -8.94 -40.13 -4.88
C LYS A 509 -8.47 -41.48 -5.45
N ARG A 510 -7.22 -41.63 -5.85
CA ARG A 510 -6.65 -42.91 -6.28
C ARG A 510 -6.57 -43.91 -5.10
N GLY A 511 -6.17 -43.42 -3.93
CA GLY A 511 -6.09 -44.23 -2.70
C GLY A 511 -7.43 -44.71 -2.20
N GLN A 512 -8.54 -44.12 -2.64
CA GLN A 512 -9.93 -44.55 -2.31
C GLN A 512 -10.45 -45.68 -3.19
N ARG A 513 -9.83 -45.90 -4.38
CA ARG A 513 -10.27 -47.01 -5.24
C ARG A 513 -9.81 -48.36 -4.64
N PRO A 514 -10.70 -49.33 -4.45
CA PRO A 514 -10.30 -50.66 -4.05
C PRO A 514 -9.25 -51.21 -5.04
N PRO A 515 -8.25 -51.97 -4.57
CA PRO A 515 -7.30 -52.57 -5.49
C PRO A 515 -8.07 -53.45 -6.48
N GLU A 516 -8.02 -53.10 -7.76
CA GLU A 516 -8.52 -53.96 -8.83
C GLU A 516 -7.95 -55.34 -8.60
N ARG A 517 -8.82 -56.33 -8.31
CA ARG A 517 -8.44 -57.73 -8.23
C ARG A 517 -7.73 -58.08 -9.54
N ARG A 518 -6.42 -58.19 -9.49
CA ARG A 518 -5.69 -58.85 -10.57
C ARG A 518 -6.36 -60.20 -10.80
N THR A 519 -7.18 -60.29 -11.81
CA THR A 519 -7.62 -61.59 -12.32
C THR A 519 -6.34 -62.26 -12.85
N ASP A 520 -5.84 -63.21 -12.04
CA ASP A 520 -4.79 -64.11 -12.52
C ASP A 520 -5.26 -64.72 -13.83
N PRO A 521 -4.41 -64.72 -14.90
CA PRO A 521 -4.77 -65.34 -16.13
C PRO A 521 -4.99 -66.83 -15.86
N ALA A 522 -6.23 -67.27 -16.12
CA ALA A 522 -6.66 -68.64 -15.93
C ALA A 522 -5.61 -69.62 -16.52
N VAL A 523 -5.04 -70.43 -15.66
CA VAL A 523 -4.17 -71.56 -16.04
C VAL A 523 -4.97 -72.41 -17.03
N ARG A 524 -4.57 -72.38 -18.33
CA ARG A 524 -5.11 -73.29 -19.35
C ARG A 524 -4.78 -74.74 -18.93
N PRO A 525 -5.75 -75.62 -18.80
CA PRO A 525 -5.46 -77.03 -18.61
C PRO A 525 -4.79 -77.57 -19.91
N GLY A 526 -3.61 -78.19 -19.75
CA GLY A 526 -2.87 -78.82 -20.84
C GLY A 526 -3.71 -79.94 -21.50
N PRO A 527 -3.51 -80.18 -22.83
CA PRO A 527 -4.19 -81.26 -23.51
C PRO A 527 -3.68 -82.61 -22.99
N SER A 528 -4.61 -83.46 -22.47
CA SER A 528 -4.36 -84.89 -22.19
C SER A 528 -4.12 -85.61 -23.49
N GLY A 529 -2.90 -86.07 -23.67
CA GLY A 529 -2.56 -87.00 -24.75
C GLY A 529 -3.08 -88.41 -24.48
N SER A 530 -3.64 -88.99 -25.46
CA SER A 530 -3.75 -90.43 -25.66
C SER A 530 -3.29 -90.79 -27.06
#